data_3e9ddd21b9260f7e93f7ea8800b4dbdc
#
_entry.id   3e9ddd21b9260f7e93f7ea8800b4dbdc
#
_cell.length_a   1.000
_cell.length_b   1.000
_cell.length_c   1.000
_cell.angle_alpha   90.00
_cell.angle_beta   90.00
_cell.angle_gamma   90.00
#
_symmetry.space_group_name_H-M   'P 1'
#
loop_
_entity.id
_entity.type
_entity.pdbx_description
1 polymer ?
#
loop_
_entity_poly.entity_id
_entity_poly.type
_entity_poly.pdbx_seq_one_letter_code
_entity_poly.pdbx_strand_id
1 'polypeptide(L)'
;MRKSLSFHSSVRYFKYIVLVLLFYPLTVLGAQGHITVKGQSITIKEAIMLIEKNSNYVFFYNAADLKNIRLKNINCSGPIDKVLNEVFANTGITYLIQGNDVVLKVSKTESAQQAKKTEIVGVV
;
A
#
# COMPACT_ATOMS: atom_id res chain seq x y z
N MET A 1 -11.42 -46.96 35.61
CA MET A 1 -12.75 -46.62 35.08
C MET A 1 -12.94 -45.11 34.88
N ARG A 2 -12.62 -44.33 35.87
CA ARG A 2 -12.77 -42.85 35.76
C ARG A 2 -11.90 -42.24 34.67
N LYS A 3 -10.71 -42.77 34.43
CA LYS A 3 -9.79 -42.26 33.38
C LYS A 3 -10.34 -42.49 31.97
N SER A 4 -11.03 -43.60 31.72
CA SER A 4 -11.62 -43.88 30.42
C SER A 4 -12.82 -42.98 30.13
N LEU A 5 -13.58 -42.60 31.13
CA LEU A 5 -14.70 -41.68 31.00
C LEU A 5 -14.22 -40.24 30.70
N SER A 6 -13.16 -39.81 31.37
CA SER A 6 -12.57 -38.50 31.10
C SER A 6 -11.90 -38.45 29.73
N PHE A 7 -11.33 -39.53 29.27
CA PHE A 7 -10.77 -39.67 27.93
C PHE A 7 -11.87 -39.55 26.85
N HIS A 8 -13.00 -40.22 27.06
CA HIS A 8 -14.13 -40.14 26.14
C HIS A 8 -14.71 -38.71 26.05
N SER A 9 -14.83 -38.03 27.16
CA SER A 9 -15.30 -36.65 27.15
C SER A 9 -14.29 -35.71 26.46
N SER A 10 -13.00 -35.92 26.67
CA SER A 10 -11.97 -35.15 26.01
C SER A 10 -11.98 -35.32 24.48
N VAL A 11 -12.23 -36.53 24.00
CA VAL A 11 -12.35 -36.79 22.56
C VAL A 11 -13.56 -36.06 21.95
N ARG A 12 -14.67 -36.02 22.69
CA ARG A 12 -15.85 -35.28 22.26
C ARG A 12 -15.56 -33.77 22.11
N TYR A 13 -14.94 -33.19 23.11
CA TYR A 13 -14.55 -31.77 23.07
C TYR A 13 -13.46 -31.50 22.04
N PHE A 14 -12.54 -32.43 21.86
CA PHE A 14 -11.50 -32.34 20.85
C PHE A 14 -12.08 -32.17 19.43
N LYS A 15 -13.13 -32.95 19.12
CA LYS A 15 -13.85 -32.83 17.86
C LYS A 15 -14.45 -31.42 17.67
N TYR A 16 -15.04 -30.86 18.71
CA TYR A 16 -15.58 -29.50 18.67
C TYR A 16 -14.49 -28.46 18.62
N ILE A 17 -13.39 -28.64 19.31
CA ILE A 17 -12.23 -27.75 19.26
C ILE A 17 -11.64 -27.70 17.85
N VAL A 18 -11.48 -28.84 17.21
CA VAL A 18 -11.00 -28.94 15.83
C VAL A 18 -11.99 -28.27 14.87
N LEU A 19 -13.28 -28.49 15.08
CA LEU A 19 -14.32 -27.85 14.27
C LEU A 19 -14.33 -26.33 14.44
N VAL A 20 -14.16 -25.85 15.65
CA VAL A 20 -14.07 -24.41 15.96
C VAL A 20 -12.78 -23.82 15.37
N LEU A 21 -11.67 -24.55 15.41
CA LEU A 21 -10.42 -24.12 14.79
C LEU A 21 -10.53 -24.06 13.26
N LEU A 22 -11.31 -24.94 12.65
CA LEU A 22 -11.59 -24.90 11.21
C LEU A 22 -12.54 -23.75 10.83
N PHE A 23 -13.37 -23.33 11.78
CA PHE A 23 -14.28 -22.20 11.61
C PHE A 23 -13.70 -20.85 12.03
N TYR A 24 -12.52 -20.84 12.61
CA TYR A 24 -11.80 -19.59 12.73
C TYR A 24 -11.45 -19.14 11.32
N PRO A 25 -12.15 -18.17 10.77
CA PRO A 25 -11.64 -17.54 9.58
C PRO A 25 -10.27 -17.02 9.97
N LEU A 26 -9.29 -17.42 9.26
CA LEU A 26 -8.01 -16.73 9.24
C LEU A 26 -8.27 -15.30 8.75
N THR A 27 -8.91 -14.53 9.59
CA THR A 27 -8.95 -13.08 9.42
C THR A 27 -7.60 -12.50 9.82
N VAL A 28 -6.54 -13.12 9.36
CA VAL A 28 -5.22 -12.52 9.31
C VAL A 28 -5.18 -11.41 8.25
N LEU A 29 -6.30 -11.14 7.69
CA LEU A 29 -6.56 -10.02 6.80
C LEU A 29 -6.66 -8.70 7.55
N GLY A 30 -6.08 -8.61 8.70
CA GLY A 30 -6.26 -7.41 9.45
C GLY A 30 -5.18 -6.39 9.29
N ALA A 31 -4.06 -6.79 8.76
CA ALA A 31 -2.91 -5.91 8.75
C ALA A 31 -2.74 -5.15 7.45
N GLN A 32 -3.79 -4.76 6.81
CA GLN A 32 -3.71 -3.61 5.94
C GLN A 32 -3.52 -2.40 6.85
N GLY A 33 -2.26 -2.06 7.07
CA GLY A 33 -1.91 -0.98 7.95
C GLY A 33 -2.68 0.27 7.60
N HIS A 34 -3.35 0.82 8.59
CA HIS A 34 -4.02 2.08 8.45
C HIS A 34 -2.97 3.16 8.36
N ILE A 35 -2.71 3.61 7.16
CA ILE A 35 -1.68 4.59 6.89
C ILE A 35 -2.28 5.97 7.00
N THR A 36 -1.63 6.85 7.75
CA THR A 36 -2.06 8.23 7.90
C THR A 36 -0.96 9.17 7.42
N VAL A 37 -1.29 10.06 6.51
CA VAL A 37 -0.42 11.12 6.03
C VAL A 37 -1.07 12.46 6.28
N LYS A 38 -0.40 13.29 7.06
CA LYS A 38 -0.87 14.64 7.41
C LYS A 38 0.24 15.64 7.25
N GLY A 39 -0.08 16.78 6.68
CA GLY A 39 0.85 17.88 6.57
C GLY A 39 0.23 19.09 5.88
N GLN A 40 0.64 20.28 6.29
CA GLN A 40 0.16 21.51 5.65
C GLN A 40 0.95 21.84 4.39
N SER A 41 2.24 21.61 4.42
CA SER A 41 3.12 21.80 3.27
C SER A 41 4.30 20.84 3.40
N ILE A 42 4.13 19.64 2.87
CA ILE A 42 5.16 18.62 2.88
C ILE A 42 5.59 18.28 1.46
N THR A 43 6.83 17.85 1.32
CA THR A 43 7.31 17.36 0.03
C THR A 43 6.76 15.94 -0.24
N ILE A 44 6.70 15.56 -1.48
CA ILE A 44 6.35 14.17 -1.86
C ILE A 44 7.28 13.18 -1.17
N LYS A 45 8.56 13.50 -1.07
CA LYS A 45 9.55 12.65 -0.40
C LYS A 45 9.22 12.44 1.08
N GLU A 46 8.81 13.49 1.77
CA GLU A 46 8.38 13.39 3.17
C GLU A 46 7.10 12.55 3.31
N ALA A 47 6.15 12.71 2.41
CA ALA A 47 4.95 11.89 2.38
C ALA A 47 5.29 10.40 2.18
N ILE A 48 6.19 10.09 1.26
CA ILE A 48 6.67 8.72 1.02
C ILE A 48 7.32 8.16 2.28
N MET A 49 8.19 8.91 2.93
CA MET A 49 8.82 8.48 4.19
C MET A 49 7.80 8.20 5.30
N LEU A 50 6.75 9.00 5.39
CA LEU A 50 5.67 8.76 6.36
C LEU A 50 4.92 7.47 6.06
N ILE A 51 4.68 7.17 4.79
CA ILE A 51 4.02 5.94 4.37
C ILE A 51 4.92 4.73 4.67
N GLU A 52 6.18 4.78 4.30
CA GLU A 52 7.15 3.72 4.56
C GLU A 52 7.31 3.43 6.06
N LYS A 53 7.36 4.49 6.88
CA LYS A 53 7.48 4.36 8.33
C LYS A 53 6.27 3.69 8.97
N ASN A 54 5.08 3.90 8.43
CA ASN A 54 3.82 3.42 8.97
C ASN A 54 3.29 2.17 8.26
N SER A 55 4.07 1.59 7.36
CA SER A 55 3.68 0.43 6.58
C SER A 55 4.88 -0.44 6.23
N ASN A 56 4.62 -1.57 5.58
CA ASN A 56 5.67 -2.46 5.06
C ASN A 56 5.95 -2.21 3.57
N TYR A 57 5.45 -1.12 3.02
CA TYR A 57 5.68 -0.78 1.62
C TYR A 57 7.04 -0.11 1.42
N VAL A 58 7.66 -0.41 0.30
CA VAL A 58 8.94 0.18 -0.13
C VAL A 58 8.72 0.90 -1.44
N PHE A 59 9.21 2.12 -1.54
CA PHE A 59 9.01 2.95 -2.72
C PHE A 59 10.26 3.01 -3.59
N PHE A 60 10.06 2.77 -4.87
CA PHE A 60 11.09 2.91 -5.90
C PHE A 60 10.78 4.11 -6.79
N TYR A 61 11.62 5.09 -6.78
CA TYR A 61 11.45 6.32 -7.54
C TYR A 61 12.78 6.98 -7.86
N ASN A 62 12.76 7.84 -8.86
CA ASN A 62 13.88 8.71 -9.13
C ASN A 62 13.75 9.99 -8.31
N ALA A 63 14.68 10.22 -7.40
CA ALA A 63 14.65 11.36 -6.49
C ALA A 63 14.65 12.72 -7.22
N ALA A 64 15.30 12.80 -8.37
CA ALA A 64 15.32 14.00 -9.17
C ALA A 64 13.94 14.40 -9.70
N ASP A 65 13.11 13.41 -10.02
CA ASP A 65 11.77 13.64 -10.56
C ASP A 65 10.79 14.16 -9.49
N LEU A 66 11.06 13.86 -8.22
CA LEU A 66 10.18 14.27 -7.10
C LEU A 66 10.61 15.58 -6.43
N LYS A 67 11.71 16.14 -6.84
CA LYS A 67 12.41 17.22 -6.13
C LYS A 67 11.58 18.48 -5.88
N ASN A 68 10.71 18.83 -6.78
CA ASN A 68 9.96 20.09 -6.75
C ASN A 68 8.48 19.92 -6.45
N ILE A 69 8.05 18.71 -6.08
CA ILE A 69 6.64 18.43 -5.86
C ILE A 69 6.32 18.57 -4.38
N ARG A 70 5.39 19.48 -4.07
CA ARG A 70 4.91 19.71 -2.72
C ARG A 70 3.41 19.46 -2.62
N LEU A 71 3.02 18.91 -1.50
CA LEU A 71 1.63 18.68 -1.14
C LEU A 71 1.16 19.77 -0.19
N LYS A 72 0.02 20.35 -0.51
CA LYS A 72 -0.61 21.35 0.35
C LYS A 72 -1.80 20.74 1.06
N ASN A 73 -1.87 20.93 2.38
CA ASN A 73 -3.00 20.54 3.20
C ASN A 73 -3.41 19.07 3.00
N ILE A 74 -2.43 18.16 3.01
CA ILE A 74 -2.71 16.73 2.90
C ILE A 74 -3.20 16.19 4.25
N ASN A 75 -4.29 15.48 4.24
CA ASN A 75 -4.82 14.79 5.40
C ASN A 75 -5.59 13.56 4.90
N CYS A 76 -4.87 12.48 4.72
CA CYS A 76 -5.45 11.24 4.25
C CYS A 76 -5.13 10.09 5.19
N SER A 77 -6.05 9.15 5.25
CA SER A 77 -5.94 8.00 6.12
C SER A 77 -6.73 6.83 5.53
N GLY A 78 -6.16 5.66 5.58
CA GLY A 78 -6.80 4.46 5.07
C GLY A 78 -5.82 3.43 4.52
N PRO A 79 -6.31 2.51 3.67
CA PRO A 79 -5.46 1.54 3.00
C PRO A 79 -4.52 2.21 2.00
N ILE A 80 -3.48 1.49 1.60
CA ILE A 80 -2.43 2.02 0.73
C ILE A 80 -2.97 2.63 -0.57
N ASP A 81 -3.90 1.98 -1.23
CA ASP A 81 -4.47 2.46 -2.49
C ASP A 81 -5.14 3.82 -2.33
N LYS A 82 -5.91 3.98 -1.28
CA LYS A 82 -6.60 5.24 -0.99
C LYS A 82 -5.59 6.35 -0.68
N VAL A 83 -4.62 6.06 0.16
CA VAL A 83 -3.59 7.03 0.55
C VAL A 83 -2.76 7.46 -0.65
N LEU A 84 -2.35 6.52 -1.49
CA LEU A 84 -1.57 6.84 -2.71
C LEU A 84 -2.39 7.66 -3.71
N ASN A 85 -3.66 7.34 -3.88
CA ASN A 85 -4.55 8.12 -4.74
C ASN A 85 -4.67 9.57 -4.29
N GLU A 86 -4.81 9.79 -3.00
CA GLU A 86 -4.91 11.14 -2.43
C GLU A 86 -3.58 11.89 -2.45
N VAL A 87 -2.49 11.22 -2.07
CA VAL A 87 -1.15 11.81 -2.03
C VAL A 87 -0.67 12.22 -3.42
N PHE A 88 -0.90 11.37 -4.42
CA PHE A 88 -0.43 11.61 -5.77
C PHE A 88 -1.46 12.29 -6.69
N ALA A 89 -2.64 12.58 -6.17
CA ALA A 89 -3.63 13.37 -6.91
C ALA A 89 -3.05 14.72 -7.31
N ASN A 90 -3.25 15.13 -8.55
CA ASN A 90 -2.78 16.42 -9.10
C ASN A 90 -1.26 16.63 -9.08
N THR A 91 -0.47 15.59 -8.88
CA THR A 91 0.99 15.68 -8.87
C THR A 91 1.64 15.23 -10.18
N GLY A 92 0.88 14.58 -11.06
CA GLY A 92 1.42 13.96 -12.25
C GLY A 92 2.22 12.67 -11.98
N ILE A 93 2.14 12.14 -10.77
CA ILE A 93 2.79 10.89 -10.40
C ILE A 93 1.82 9.74 -10.60
N THR A 94 2.26 8.73 -11.31
CA THR A 94 1.57 7.44 -11.42
C THR A 94 2.32 6.40 -10.61
N TYR A 95 1.62 5.39 -10.14
CA TYR A 95 2.23 4.34 -9.32
C TYR A 95 1.76 2.96 -9.74
N LEU A 96 2.60 1.97 -9.46
CA LEU A 96 2.30 0.56 -9.64
C LEU A 96 2.67 -0.18 -8.36
N ILE A 97 1.72 -0.92 -7.81
CA ILE A 97 1.95 -1.74 -6.60
C ILE A 97 2.19 -3.17 -7.02
N GLN A 98 3.30 -3.73 -6.57
CA GLN A 98 3.65 -5.14 -6.77
C GLN A 98 4.04 -5.75 -5.42
N GLY A 99 3.08 -6.44 -4.78
CA GLY A 99 3.29 -6.93 -3.43
C GLY A 99 3.46 -5.76 -2.45
N ASN A 100 4.63 -5.64 -1.85
CA ASN A 100 4.99 -4.54 -0.97
C ASN A 100 5.80 -3.44 -1.67
N ASP A 101 6.10 -3.61 -2.93
CA ASP A 101 6.88 -2.66 -3.70
C ASP A 101 5.97 -1.69 -4.45
N VAL A 102 6.25 -0.41 -4.34
CA VAL A 102 5.53 0.65 -5.04
C VAL A 102 6.49 1.38 -5.97
N VAL A 103 6.26 1.26 -7.25
CA VAL A 103 7.09 1.92 -8.27
C VAL A 103 6.40 3.21 -8.72
N LEU A 104 7.08 4.33 -8.58
CA LEU A 104 6.58 5.64 -8.98
C LEU A 104 7.13 6.05 -10.32
N LYS A 105 6.28 6.63 -11.15
CA LYS A 105 6.65 7.26 -12.40
C LYS A 105 6.05 8.65 -12.46
N VAL A 106 6.84 9.63 -12.84
CA VAL A 106 6.38 11.00 -13.02
C VAL A 106 6.08 11.23 -14.49
N SER A 107 4.84 11.58 -14.76
CA SER A 107 4.44 12.04 -16.10
C SER A 107 4.80 13.50 -16.23
N LYS A 108 5.96 13.79 -16.79
CA LYS A 108 6.30 15.16 -17.15
C LYS A 108 5.44 15.55 -18.35
N THR A 109 4.60 16.52 -18.18
CA THR A 109 3.79 17.05 -19.27
C THR A 109 4.67 17.53 -20.42
N GLU A 110 5.83 18.04 -20.10
CA GLU A 110 6.84 18.44 -21.09
C GLU A 110 7.40 17.25 -21.86
N SER A 111 7.63 16.15 -21.19
CA SER A 111 8.14 14.95 -21.84
C SER A 111 7.12 14.32 -22.78
N ALA A 112 5.85 14.47 -22.50
CA ALA A 112 4.80 14.04 -23.43
C ALA A 112 4.82 14.82 -24.73
N GLN A 113 5.07 16.11 -24.68
CA GLN A 113 5.24 16.93 -25.88
C GLN A 113 6.52 16.58 -26.64
N GLN A 114 7.59 16.33 -25.95
CA GLN A 114 8.84 15.88 -26.55
C GLN A 114 8.70 14.47 -27.18
N ALA A 115 7.96 13.60 -26.55
CA ALA A 115 7.66 12.27 -27.08
C ALA A 115 6.90 12.37 -28.41
N LYS A 116 5.94 13.28 -28.53
CA LYS A 116 5.24 13.56 -29.79
C LYS A 116 6.19 14.04 -30.88
N LYS A 117 7.09 14.95 -30.57
CA LYS A 117 8.12 15.41 -31.52
C LYS A 117 9.02 14.27 -31.97
N THR A 118 9.37 13.41 -31.05
CA THR A 118 10.22 12.23 -31.36
C THR A 118 9.49 11.27 -32.29
N GLU A 119 8.20 11.05 -32.08
CA GLU A 119 7.38 10.24 -32.98
C GLU A 119 7.32 10.81 -34.38
N ILE A 120 7.12 12.12 -34.50
CA ILE A 120 7.11 12.81 -35.81
C ILE A 120 8.42 12.64 -36.53
N VAL A 121 9.54 12.75 -35.82
CA VAL A 121 10.87 12.54 -36.38
C VAL A 121 11.09 11.07 -36.73
N GLY A 122 10.58 10.16 -35.93
CA GLY A 122 10.69 8.74 -36.18
C GLY A 122 9.92 8.25 -37.40
N VAL A 123 8.88 8.95 -37.83
CA VAL A 123 8.09 8.65 -39.02
C VAL A 123 8.82 9.06 -40.30
N VAL A 124 9.65 10.04 -40.19
CA VAL A 124 10.46 10.51 -41.31
C VAL A 124 11.69 9.66 -41.51
#